data_5322c7347a7c8971ae47f01929a3150e
#
_entry.id   5322c7347a7c8971ae47f01929a3150e
#
_cell.length_a   1.000
_cell.length_b   1.000
_cell.length_c   1.000
_cell.angle_alpha   90.00
_cell.angle_beta   90.00
_cell.angle_gamma   90.00
#
_symmetry.space_group_name_H-M   'P 1'
#
loop_
_entity.id
_entity.type
_entity.pdbx_description
1 polymer ?
#
loop_
_entity_poly.entity_id
_entity_poly.type
_entity_poly.pdbx_seq_one_letter_code
_entity_poly.pdbx_strand_id
1 'polypeptide(L)'
;MIPITIRFAAAAAVALMLVPGRPALAQEFSPTQKNEIETIIRDYIVSHPEVLQEAIAELDKRQAAADTEKAKATIASNAETLFNSSRQVVLGNPKGDVTLVEFFDYNCGFCKRALPDMIELLKDDAKLKVVLKEFPVLGPGSVEAAKVAVAVRMQDKAGKKYLDFHQKLLGGSRGPVDKVRALAVAKEVGMDMARIDKDLAGDEVKVSIEESLKLAETLGLNGTPSYIIGSDVVIGAVGLDALRSKVSMARCGKAVC
;
A
#
# COMPACT_ATOMS: atom_id res chain seq x y z
N MET A 1 19.48 105.84 -14.45
CA MET A 1 20.55 105.15 -15.13
C MET A 1 21.07 104.03 -14.25
N ILE A 2 20.62 102.77 -14.44
CA ILE A 2 20.95 101.62 -13.62
C ILE A 2 21.50 100.52 -14.57
N PRO A 3 22.75 100.03 -14.36
CA PRO A 3 23.28 98.99 -15.23
C PRO A 3 22.81 97.61 -14.79
N ILE A 4 22.36 96.83 -15.77
CA ILE A 4 21.93 95.43 -15.65
C ILE A 4 23.19 94.55 -15.58
N THR A 5 23.35 93.79 -14.48
CA THR A 5 24.39 92.77 -14.37
C THR A 5 23.83 91.42 -14.73
N ILE A 6 24.36 90.82 -15.79
CA ILE A 6 24.03 89.48 -16.28
C ILE A 6 24.79 88.43 -15.45
N ARG A 7 24.06 87.57 -14.74
CA ARG A 7 24.64 86.42 -14.02
C ARG A 7 24.59 85.21 -14.93
N PHE A 8 25.74 84.63 -15.30
CA PHE A 8 25.90 83.38 -15.94
C PHE A 8 25.68 82.25 -14.96
N ALA A 9 24.65 81.46 -15.14
CA ALA A 9 24.45 80.21 -14.40
C ALA A 9 25.17 79.04 -15.17
N ALA A 10 26.21 78.52 -14.51
CA ALA A 10 26.91 77.31 -14.99
C ALA A 10 26.08 76.09 -14.69
N ALA A 11 25.55 75.44 -15.73
CA ALA A 11 24.90 74.14 -15.62
C ALA A 11 25.95 73.01 -15.60
N ALA A 12 26.17 72.42 -14.43
CA ALA A 12 26.98 71.19 -14.31
C ALA A 12 26.18 69.98 -14.78
N ALA A 13 26.53 69.44 -15.93
CA ALA A 13 25.97 68.19 -16.46
C ALA A 13 26.63 67.00 -15.73
N VAL A 14 25.91 66.32 -14.84
CA VAL A 14 26.32 65.04 -14.24
C VAL A 14 26.08 63.92 -15.26
N ALA A 15 27.14 63.49 -15.94
CA ALA A 15 27.11 62.32 -16.81
C ALA A 15 27.08 61.04 -15.92
N LEU A 16 25.89 60.46 -15.78
CA LEU A 16 25.69 59.13 -15.13
C LEU A 16 26.27 58.06 -16.07
N MET A 17 27.48 57.58 -15.79
CA MET A 17 28.08 56.45 -16.52
C MET A 17 27.32 55.17 -16.17
N LEU A 18 26.41 54.73 -17.02
CA LEU A 18 25.85 53.38 -17.05
C LEU A 18 26.98 52.39 -17.38
N VAL A 19 27.59 51.81 -16.38
CA VAL A 19 28.48 50.64 -16.56
C VAL A 19 27.62 49.46 -16.93
N PRO A 20 27.72 48.90 -18.14
CA PRO A 20 26.98 47.68 -18.48
C PRO A 20 27.46 46.56 -17.56
N GLY A 21 26.56 46.05 -16.70
CA GLY A 21 26.84 44.90 -15.84
C GLY A 21 27.25 43.74 -16.74
N ARG A 22 28.52 43.34 -16.70
CA ARG A 22 28.96 42.09 -17.31
C ARG A 22 28.20 40.98 -16.66
N PRO A 23 27.55 40.05 -17.44
CA PRO A 23 27.01 38.84 -16.87
C PRO A 23 28.15 38.13 -16.13
N ALA A 24 27.97 37.85 -14.85
CA ALA A 24 28.89 37.02 -14.10
C ALA A 24 28.87 35.61 -14.75
N LEU A 25 29.80 35.35 -15.64
CA LEU A 25 30.04 34.02 -16.14
C LEU A 25 30.46 33.19 -14.93
N ALA A 26 29.68 32.12 -14.66
CA ALA A 26 30.06 31.16 -13.64
C ALA A 26 31.48 30.70 -13.96
N GLN A 27 32.43 31.01 -13.08
CA GLN A 27 33.84 30.65 -13.27
C GLN A 27 33.96 29.11 -13.16
N GLU A 28 34.24 28.43 -14.27
CA GLU A 28 34.51 27.00 -14.21
C GLU A 28 35.77 26.75 -13.41
N PHE A 29 35.68 25.75 -12.49
CA PHE A 29 36.85 25.31 -11.75
C PHE A 29 37.94 24.76 -12.68
N SER A 30 39.18 25.13 -12.47
CA SER A 30 40.31 24.56 -13.16
C SER A 30 40.46 23.07 -12.80
N PRO A 31 41.14 22.27 -13.64
CA PRO A 31 41.40 20.84 -13.32
C PRO A 31 42.07 20.63 -11.96
N THR A 32 42.98 21.50 -11.56
CA THR A 32 43.65 21.48 -10.26
C THR A 32 42.66 21.70 -9.12
N GLN A 33 41.79 22.72 -9.23
CA GLN A 33 40.76 23.00 -8.23
C GLN A 33 39.75 21.86 -8.12
N LYS A 34 39.39 21.21 -9.23
CA LYS A 34 38.50 20.03 -9.18
C LYS A 34 39.14 18.88 -8.39
N ASN A 35 40.40 18.57 -8.65
CA ASN A 35 41.15 17.53 -7.92
C ASN A 35 41.29 17.85 -6.42
N GLU A 36 41.54 19.12 -6.07
CA GLU A 36 41.62 19.55 -4.66
C GLU A 36 40.25 19.38 -3.96
N ILE A 37 39.16 19.78 -4.61
CA ILE A 37 37.79 19.59 -4.09
C ILE A 37 37.46 18.11 -3.90
N GLU A 38 37.77 17.26 -4.89
CA GLU A 38 37.57 15.80 -4.78
C GLU A 38 38.34 15.20 -3.60
N THR A 39 39.59 15.64 -3.38
CA THR A 39 40.42 15.20 -2.26
C THR A 39 39.79 15.62 -0.92
N ILE A 40 39.39 16.89 -0.79
CA ILE A 40 38.73 17.39 0.42
C ILE A 40 37.45 16.63 0.72
N ILE A 41 36.60 16.39 -0.28
CA ILE A 41 35.35 15.64 -0.11
C ILE A 41 35.66 14.21 0.36
N ARG A 42 36.61 13.54 -0.29
CA ARG A 42 37.00 12.18 0.06
C ARG A 42 37.50 12.09 1.51
N ASP A 43 38.46 12.96 1.86
CA ASP A 43 39.07 12.97 3.18
C ASP A 43 38.05 13.29 4.27
N TYR A 44 37.14 14.23 3.99
CA TYR A 44 36.04 14.55 4.89
C TYR A 44 35.11 13.36 5.12
N ILE A 45 34.65 12.70 4.06
CA ILE A 45 33.75 11.55 4.17
C ILE A 45 34.43 10.37 4.89
N VAL A 46 35.73 10.13 4.61
CA VAL A 46 36.49 9.04 5.24
C VAL A 46 36.74 9.35 6.73
N SER A 47 36.97 10.62 7.08
CA SER A 47 37.20 11.06 8.46
C SER A 47 35.91 11.20 9.26
N HIS A 48 34.74 11.37 8.58
CA HIS A 48 33.42 11.57 9.18
C HIS A 48 32.39 10.63 8.56
N PRO A 49 32.53 9.28 8.75
CA PRO A 49 31.63 8.30 8.13
C PRO A 49 30.19 8.43 8.61
N GLU A 50 29.94 9.05 9.77
CA GLU A 50 28.62 9.38 10.31
C GLU A 50 27.78 10.24 9.37
N VAL A 51 28.41 11.12 8.59
CA VAL A 51 27.71 11.98 7.59
C VAL A 51 27.04 11.13 6.52
N LEU A 52 27.70 10.04 6.11
CA LEU A 52 27.09 9.09 5.16
C LEU A 52 25.91 8.32 5.78
N GLN A 53 26.03 7.93 7.06
CA GLN A 53 24.93 7.27 7.77
C GLN A 53 23.73 8.23 7.93
N GLU A 54 23.95 9.48 8.27
CA GLU A 54 22.89 10.49 8.34
C GLU A 54 22.23 10.74 6.98
N ALA A 55 23.02 10.83 5.91
CA ALA A 55 22.51 10.99 4.56
C ALA A 55 21.65 9.81 4.10
N ILE A 56 22.08 8.56 4.40
CA ILE A 56 21.32 7.34 4.11
C ILE A 56 20.02 7.34 4.91
N ALA A 57 20.06 7.61 6.20
CA ALA A 57 18.87 7.66 7.05
C ALA A 57 17.83 8.70 6.57
N GLU A 58 18.30 9.88 6.14
CA GLU A 58 17.42 10.91 5.58
C GLU A 58 16.85 10.49 4.21
N LEU A 59 17.63 9.81 3.37
CA LEU A 59 17.16 9.25 2.10
C LEU A 59 16.07 8.20 2.33
N ASP A 60 16.31 7.25 3.24
CA ASP A 60 15.36 6.21 3.60
C ASP A 60 14.05 6.81 4.13
N LYS A 61 14.14 7.83 4.98
CA LYS A 61 12.99 8.56 5.50
C LYS A 61 12.18 9.24 4.39
N ARG A 62 12.85 9.90 3.45
CA ARG A 62 12.17 10.53 2.28
C ARG A 62 11.53 9.51 1.38
N GLN A 63 12.21 8.39 1.13
CA GLN A 63 11.67 7.30 0.32
C GLN A 63 10.42 6.69 0.99
N ALA A 64 10.49 6.37 2.29
CA ALA A 64 9.35 5.84 3.03
C ALA A 64 8.15 6.80 3.04
N ALA A 65 8.39 8.11 3.15
CA ALA A 65 7.34 9.12 3.06
C ALA A 65 6.70 9.16 1.66
N ALA A 66 7.53 9.13 0.61
CA ALA A 66 7.05 9.12 -0.77
C ALA A 66 6.25 7.84 -1.08
N ASP A 67 6.72 6.67 -0.62
CA ASP A 67 6.03 5.40 -0.78
C ASP A 67 4.69 5.39 -0.04
N THR A 68 4.63 5.97 1.16
CA THR A 68 3.39 6.13 1.92
C THR A 68 2.37 6.98 1.17
N GLU A 69 2.76 8.13 0.65
CA GLU A 69 1.86 9.00 -0.12
C GLU A 69 1.41 8.34 -1.43
N LYS A 70 2.29 7.63 -2.11
CA LYS A 70 1.95 6.84 -3.30
C LYS A 70 0.92 5.74 -2.97
N ALA A 71 1.12 5.01 -1.87
CA ALA A 71 0.19 3.99 -1.40
C ALA A 71 -1.19 4.59 -1.11
N LYS A 72 -1.27 5.71 -0.37
CA LYS A 72 -2.52 6.43 -0.10
C LYS A 72 -3.25 6.83 -1.38
N ALA A 73 -2.54 7.42 -2.34
CA ALA A 73 -3.12 7.82 -3.62
C ALA A 73 -3.63 6.61 -4.40
N THR A 74 -2.89 5.50 -4.39
CA THR A 74 -3.28 4.25 -5.05
C THR A 74 -4.51 3.63 -4.39
N ILE A 75 -4.57 3.58 -3.06
CA ILE A 75 -5.74 3.10 -2.31
C ILE A 75 -6.97 3.97 -2.64
N ALA A 76 -6.83 5.28 -2.61
CA ALA A 76 -7.94 6.20 -2.91
C ALA A 76 -8.47 6.04 -4.34
N SER A 77 -7.60 5.89 -5.33
CA SER A 77 -8.01 5.71 -6.73
C SER A 77 -8.64 4.35 -7.01
N ASN A 78 -8.43 3.34 -6.14
CA ASN A 78 -9.00 2.00 -6.27
C ASN A 78 -10.05 1.68 -5.19
N ALA A 79 -10.53 2.69 -4.45
CA ALA A 79 -11.37 2.51 -3.27
C ALA A 79 -12.65 1.68 -3.55
N GLU A 80 -13.30 1.89 -4.69
CA GLU A 80 -14.51 1.14 -5.06
C GLU A 80 -14.22 -0.35 -5.22
N THR A 81 -13.20 -0.71 -6.00
CA THR A 81 -12.81 -2.11 -6.20
C THR A 81 -12.24 -2.74 -4.93
N LEU A 82 -11.55 -1.93 -4.12
CA LEU A 82 -10.91 -2.39 -2.89
C LEU A 82 -11.92 -2.68 -1.78
N PHE A 83 -12.88 -1.78 -1.57
CA PHE A 83 -13.76 -1.83 -0.41
C PHE A 83 -15.20 -2.28 -0.73
N ASN A 84 -15.67 -2.10 -1.97
CA ASN A 84 -17.08 -2.26 -2.33
C ASN A 84 -17.35 -3.17 -3.53
N SER A 85 -16.34 -3.84 -4.09
CA SER A 85 -16.56 -4.79 -5.19
C SER A 85 -17.60 -5.84 -4.83
N SER A 86 -18.49 -6.16 -5.75
CA SER A 86 -19.44 -7.28 -5.63
C SER A 86 -18.77 -8.67 -5.68
N ARG A 87 -17.46 -8.70 -6.04
CA ARG A 87 -16.63 -9.89 -6.22
C ARG A 87 -15.78 -10.24 -4.99
N GLN A 88 -16.14 -9.74 -3.83
CA GLN A 88 -15.42 -9.97 -2.58
C GLN A 88 -16.30 -10.63 -1.52
N VAL A 89 -15.66 -11.16 -0.49
CA VAL A 89 -16.37 -11.61 0.71
C VAL A 89 -16.36 -10.46 1.72
N VAL A 90 -17.51 -10.19 2.32
CA VAL A 90 -17.64 -9.24 3.41
C VAL A 90 -18.02 -10.00 4.67
N LEU A 91 -17.22 -9.85 5.72
CA LEU A 91 -17.44 -10.41 7.04
C LEU A 91 -17.59 -9.28 8.07
N GLY A 92 -18.17 -9.59 9.22
CA GLY A 92 -18.44 -8.60 10.26
C GLY A 92 -19.56 -7.65 9.88
N ASN A 93 -19.37 -6.36 10.10
CA ASN A 93 -20.40 -5.35 9.85
C ASN A 93 -20.25 -4.72 8.45
N PRO A 94 -21.16 -4.98 7.49
CA PRO A 94 -21.08 -4.39 6.15
C PRO A 94 -21.12 -2.85 6.15
N LYS A 95 -21.65 -2.25 7.26
CA LYS A 95 -21.70 -0.80 7.47
C LYS A 95 -20.68 -0.34 8.52
N GLY A 96 -19.62 -1.13 8.73
CA GLY A 96 -18.56 -0.82 9.68
C GLY A 96 -17.87 0.51 9.37
N ASP A 97 -17.43 1.19 10.42
CA ASP A 97 -16.75 2.49 10.32
C ASP A 97 -15.29 2.37 9.84
N VAL A 98 -14.70 1.18 9.99
CA VAL A 98 -13.37 0.84 9.44
C VAL A 98 -13.50 -0.43 8.60
N THR A 99 -12.83 -0.42 7.44
CA THR A 99 -12.69 -1.62 6.60
C THR A 99 -11.24 -2.11 6.65
N LEU A 100 -11.08 -3.38 7.01
CA LEU A 100 -9.85 -4.14 6.87
C LEU A 100 -10.00 -5.04 5.64
N VAL A 101 -9.14 -4.88 4.64
CA VAL A 101 -9.08 -5.78 3.49
C VAL A 101 -7.89 -6.72 3.68
N GLU A 102 -8.09 -8.02 3.59
CA GLU A 102 -7.04 -9.04 3.64
C GLU A 102 -6.88 -9.71 2.28
N PHE A 103 -5.68 -9.68 1.74
CA PHE A 103 -5.25 -10.47 0.59
C PHE A 103 -4.54 -11.72 1.10
N PHE A 104 -5.06 -12.89 0.78
CA PHE A 104 -4.60 -14.15 1.35
C PHE A 104 -4.47 -15.27 0.33
N ASP A 105 -3.76 -16.34 0.71
CA ASP A 105 -3.59 -17.56 -0.07
C ASP A 105 -3.82 -18.79 0.85
N TYR A 106 -4.58 -19.77 0.41
CA TYR A 106 -4.90 -20.96 1.19
C TYR A 106 -3.69 -21.86 1.50
N ASN A 107 -2.61 -21.76 0.74
CA ASN A 107 -1.35 -22.47 1.01
C ASN A 107 -0.35 -21.65 1.83
N CYS A 108 -0.68 -20.43 2.19
CA CYS A 108 0.21 -19.56 2.95
C CYS A 108 0.21 -19.93 4.45
N GLY A 109 1.37 -20.37 4.95
CA GLY A 109 1.54 -20.69 6.37
C GLY A 109 1.40 -19.45 7.29
N PHE A 110 1.72 -18.26 6.80
CA PHE A 110 1.51 -17.01 7.53
C PHE A 110 0.02 -16.63 7.60
N CYS A 111 -0.75 -16.86 6.52
CA CYS A 111 -2.20 -16.66 6.54
C CYS A 111 -2.89 -17.61 7.53
N LYS A 112 -2.43 -18.87 7.61
CA LYS A 112 -2.90 -19.81 8.65
C LYS A 112 -2.69 -19.27 10.05
N ARG A 113 -1.52 -18.68 10.33
CA ARG A 113 -1.20 -18.11 11.65
C ARG A 113 -1.99 -16.84 11.94
N ALA A 114 -2.33 -16.06 10.93
CA ALA A 114 -3.08 -14.81 11.05
C ALA A 114 -4.60 -15.02 11.17
N LEU A 115 -5.12 -16.18 10.76
CA LEU A 115 -6.56 -16.47 10.82
C LEU A 115 -7.18 -16.27 12.20
N PRO A 116 -6.59 -16.78 13.32
CA PRO A 116 -7.12 -16.51 14.65
C PRO A 116 -7.22 -15.03 14.98
N ASP A 117 -6.25 -14.21 14.56
CA ASP A 117 -6.23 -12.77 14.82
C ASP A 117 -7.41 -12.08 14.13
N MET A 118 -7.70 -12.44 12.87
CA MET A 118 -8.84 -11.92 12.10
C MET A 118 -10.18 -12.34 12.76
N ILE A 119 -10.30 -13.58 13.23
CA ILE A 119 -11.51 -14.05 13.92
C ILE A 119 -11.72 -13.30 15.23
N GLU A 120 -10.67 -13.08 16.00
CA GLU A 120 -10.73 -12.33 17.26
C GLU A 120 -11.14 -10.87 17.02
N LEU A 121 -10.56 -10.22 15.99
CA LEU A 121 -10.96 -8.87 15.58
C LEU A 121 -12.46 -8.77 15.24
N LEU A 122 -12.97 -9.74 14.48
CA LEU A 122 -14.40 -9.79 14.12
C LEU A 122 -15.31 -9.97 15.32
N LYS A 123 -14.85 -10.71 16.34
CA LYS A 123 -15.58 -10.96 17.57
C LYS A 123 -15.58 -9.73 18.49
N ASP A 124 -14.45 -9.06 18.60
CA ASP A 124 -14.25 -7.97 19.56
C ASP A 124 -14.77 -6.61 19.05
N ASP A 125 -14.85 -6.44 17.72
CA ASP A 125 -15.20 -5.16 17.11
C ASP A 125 -16.46 -5.27 16.21
N ALA A 126 -17.63 -5.03 16.79
CA ALA A 126 -18.89 -5.04 16.07
C ALA A 126 -19.04 -3.93 15.01
N LYS A 127 -18.10 -2.96 14.95
CA LYS A 127 -18.05 -1.90 13.96
C LYS A 127 -17.03 -2.13 12.85
N LEU A 128 -16.33 -3.27 12.88
CA LEU A 128 -15.35 -3.62 11.87
C LEU A 128 -16.02 -4.30 10.67
N LYS A 129 -15.67 -3.87 9.47
CA LYS A 129 -15.91 -4.56 8.20
C LYS A 129 -14.62 -5.24 7.78
N VAL A 130 -14.66 -6.55 7.54
CA VAL A 130 -13.54 -7.29 6.93
C VAL A 130 -13.90 -7.69 5.52
N VAL A 131 -12.99 -7.43 4.58
CA VAL A 131 -13.09 -7.82 3.19
C VAL A 131 -11.99 -8.82 2.88
N LEU A 132 -12.36 -9.99 2.37
CA LEU A 132 -11.40 -11.00 1.96
C LEU A 132 -11.22 -10.99 0.44
N LYS A 133 -9.98 -10.98 -0.01
CA LYS A 133 -9.56 -11.00 -1.42
C LYS A 133 -8.68 -12.22 -1.68
N GLU A 134 -9.09 -13.06 -2.60
CA GLU A 134 -8.29 -14.20 -3.06
C GLU A 134 -7.03 -13.72 -3.76
N PHE A 135 -5.86 -14.10 -3.25
CA PHE A 135 -4.56 -13.76 -3.82
C PHE A 135 -3.69 -15.00 -3.97
N PRO A 136 -4.07 -15.92 -4.89
CA PRO A 136 -3.45 -17.23 -5.05
C PRO A 136 -2.10 -17.13 -5.78
N VAL A 137 -1.01 -16.88 -5.06
CA VAL A 137 0.34 -16.67 -5.59
C VAL A 137 1.30 -17.82 -5.31
N LEU A 138 0.87 -18.83 -4.52
CA LEU A 138 1.74 -19.93 -4.08
C LEU A 138 1.60 -21.20 -4.94
N GLY A 139 1.18 -21.04 -6.18
CA GLY A 139 1.18 -22.11 -7.18
C GLY A 139 -0.19 -22.58 -7.63
N PRO A 140 -0.24 -23.60 -8.52
CA PRO A 140 -1.48 -24.04 -9.15
C PRO A 140 -2.55 -24.52 -8.16
N GLY A 141 -2.16 -25.18 -7.07
CA GLY A 141 -3.09 -25.62 -6.02
C GLY A 141 -3.83 -24.46 -5.38
N SER A 142 -3.13 -23.34 -5.10
CA SER A 142 -3.73 -22.11 -4.57
C SER A 142 -4.77 -21.53 -5.53
N VAL A 143 -4.45 -21.49 -6.82
CA VAL A 143 -5.37 -20.99 -7.85
C VAL A 143 -6.64 -21.84 -7.90
N GLU A 144 -6.51 -23.15 -7.89
CA GLU A 144 -7.66 -24.05 -7.92
C GLU A 144 -8.51 -23.99 -6.63
N ALA A 145 -7.86 -23.83 -5.47
CA ALA A 145 -8.58 -23.62 -4.21
C ALA A 145 -9.34 -22.28 -4.19
N ALA A 146 -8.70 -21.20 -4.65
CA ALA A 146 -9.32 -19.89 -4.77
C ALA A 146 -10.54 -19.89 -5.72
N LYS A 147 -10.48 -20.63 -6.83
CA LYS A 147 -11.64 -20.82 -7.74
C LYS A 147 -12.83 -21.41 -6.99
N VAL A 148 -12.61 -22.46 -6.19
CA VAL A 148 -13.67 -23.07 -5.39
C VAL A 148 -14.20 -22.09 -4.34
N ALA A 149 -13.33 -21.34 -3.68
CA ALA A 149 -13.72 -20.32 -2.69
C ALA A 149 -14.61 -19.23 -3.32
N VAL A 150 -14.28 -18.77 -4.52
CA VAL A 150 -15.13 -17.82 -5.26
C VAL A 150 -16.51 -18.44 -5.56
N ALA A 151 -16.58 -19.69 -5.99
CA ALA A 151 -17.85 -20.38 -6.23
C ALA A 151 -18.68 -20.55 -4.93
N VAL A 152 -18.03 -20.81 -3.78
CA VAL A 152 -18.68 -20.81 -2.46
C VAL A 152 -19.26 -19.42 -2.15
N ARG A 153 -18.49 -18.34 -2.33
CA ARG A 153 -18.95 -16.95 -2.16
C ARG A 153 -20.18 -16.65 -3.02
N MET A 154 -20.20 -17.10 -4.27
CA MET A 154 -21.33 -16.85 -5.18
C MET A 154 -22.64 -17.45 -4.68
N GLN A 155 -22.59 -18.51 -3.88
CA GLN A 155 -23.77 -19.12 -3.26
C GLN A 155 -24.11 -18.51 -1.90
N ASP A 156 -23.13 -17.99 -1.15
CA ASP A 156 -23.31 -17.47 0.21
C ASP A 156 -22.96 -15.99 0.28
N LYS A 157 -23.88 -15.14 -0.17
CA LYS A 157 -23.73 -13.69 -0.13
C LYS A 157 -23.70 -13.10 1.30
N ALA A 158 -24.18 -13.85 2.29
CA ALA A 158 -24.17 -13.44 3.69
C ALA A 158 -22.83 -13.75 4.38
N GLY A 159 -21.96 -14.53 3.76
CA GLY A 159 -20.61 -14.83 4.22
C GLY A 159 -20.54 -15.81 5.41
N LYS A 160 -21.65 -16.35 5.90
CA LYS A 160 -21.64 -17.26 7.06
C LYS A 160 -21.03 -18.62 6.74
N LYS A 161 -21.52 -19.26 5.68
CA LYS A 161 -20.97 -20.53 5.19
C LYS A 161 -19.57 -20.35 4.60
N TYR A 162 -19.32 -19.19 3.97
CA TYR A 162 -18.00 -18.86 3.50
C TYR A 162 -16.99 -18.77 4.63
N LEU A 163 -17.34 -18.15 5.75
CA LEU A 163 -16.45 -18.07 6.93
C LEU A 163 -16.11 -19.47 7.45
N ASP A 164 -17.10 -20.35 7.58
CA ASP A 164 -16.88 -21.75 8.00
C ASP A 164 -15.96 -22.48 7.00
N PHE A 165 -16.22 -22.31 5.70
CA PHE A 165 -15.38 -22.84 4.64
C PHE A 165 -13.94 -22.32 4.75
N HIS A 166 -13.77 -21.00 4.89
CA HIS A 166 -12.47 -20.35 4.99
C HIS A 166 -11.68 -20.86 6.20
N GLN A 167 -12.31 -20.91 7.38
CA GLN A 167 -11.69 -21.44 8.60
C GLN A 167 -11.24 -22.89 8.46
N LYS A 168 -12.10 -23.76 7.90
CA LYS A 168 -11.80 -25.17 7.71
C LYS A 168 -10.73 -25.40 6.65
N LEU A 169 -10.77 -24.64 5.56
CA LEU A 169 -9.81 -24.80 4.46
C LEU A 169 -8.43 -24.24 4.84
N LEU A 170 -8.38 -23.01 5.36
CA LEU A 170 -7.14 -22.37 5.72
C LEU A 170 -6.58 -22.92 7.03
N GLY A 171 -7.40 -23.04 8.09
CA GLY A 171 -6.95 -23.45 9.42
C GLY A 171 -6.82 -24.96 9.60
N GLY A 172 -7.70 -25.74 8.99
CA GLY A 172 -7.81 -27.19 9.19
C GLY A 172 -6.91 -28.06 8.33
N SER A 173 -6.19 -27.51 7.34
CA SER A 173 -5.40 -28.31 6.41
C SER A 173 -4.00 -28.63 6.95
N ARG A 174 -3.64 -29.93 6.99
CA ARG A 174 -2.29 -30.39 7.37
C ARG A 174 -1.36 -30.63 6.16
N GLY A 175 -1.77 -30.31 4.96
CA GLY A 175 -1.00 -30.49 3.72
C GLY A 175 -1.35 -29.41 2.71
N PRO A 176 -0.86 -29.56 1.46
CA PRO A 176 -1.20 -28.63 0.38
C PRO A 176 -2.72 -28.58 0.16
N VAL A 177 -3.20 -27.37 -0.08
CA VAL A 177 -4.60 -27.10 -0.41
C VAL A 177 -4.72 -27.03 -1.93
N ASP A 178 -5.61 -27.84 -2.49
CA ASP A 178 -5.90 -27.91 -3.91
C ASP A 178 -7.42 -27.92 -4.15
N LYS A 179 -7.82 -28.13 -5.39
CA LYS A 179 -9.24 -28.26 -5.79
C LYS A 179 -9.97 -29.35 -5.03
N VAL A 180 -9.34 -30.53 -4.87
CA VAL A 180 -9.97 -31.70 -4.25
C VAL A 180 -10.30 -31.41 -2.79
N ARG A 181 -9.32 -30.85 -2.07
CA ARG A 181 -9.51 -30.45 -0.68
C ARG A 181 -10.55 -29.33 -0.53
N ALA A 182 -10.52 -28.32 -1.40
CA ALA A 182 -11.47 -27.22 -1.39
C ALA A 182 -12.91 -27.71 -1.65
N LEU A 183 -13.12 -28.60 -2.63
CA LEU A 183 -14.44 -29.20 -2.91
C LEU A 183 -14.93 -30.04 -1.73
N ALA A 184 -14.05 -30.81 -1.07
CA ALA A 184 -14.42 -31.59 0.10
C ALA A 184 -14.93 -30.68 1.24
N VAL A 185 -14.23 -29.57 1.53
CA VAL A 185 -14.66 -28.59 2.53
C VAL A 185 -15.95 -27.88 2.11
N ALA A 186 -16.10 -27.51 0.83
CA ALA A 186 -17.35 -26.93 0.34
C ALA A 186 -18.56 -27.85 0.58
N LYS A 187 -18.39 -29.13 0.32
CA LYS A 187 -19.41 -30.14 0.61
C LYS A 187 -19.71 -30.28 2.11
N GLU A 188 -18.64 -30.26 2.95
CA GLU A 188 -18.75 -30.35 4.40
C GLU A 188 -19.56 -29.20 5.01
N VAL A 189 -19.38 -27.97 4.49
CA VAL A 189 -20.14 -26.79 4.94
C VAL A 189 -21.53 -26.68 4.29
N GLY A 190 -21.94 -27.70 3.51
CA GLY A 190 -23.28 -27.81 2.97
C GLY A 190 -23.54 -26.89 1.77
N MET A 191 -22.55 -26.74 0.88
CA MET A 191 -22.75 -26.06 -0.40
C MET A 191 -23.42 -26.98 -1.42
N ASP A 192 -24.18 -26.40 -2.34
CA ASP A 192 -24.72 -27.13 -3.51
C ASP A 192 -23.58 -27.40 -4.49
N MET A 193 -23.18 -28.68 -4.57
CA MET A 193 -22.04 -29.11 -5.38
C MET A 193 -22.32 -29.02 -6.88
N ALA A 194 -23.56 -29.26 -7.32
CA ALA A 194 -23.93 -29.12 -8.74
C ALA A 194 -23.84 -27.65 -9.18
N ARG A 195 -24.19 -26.73 -8.30
CA ARG A 195 -24.02 -25.31 -8.54
C ARG A 195 -22.54 -24.89 -8.48
N ILE A 196 -21.73 -25.46 -7.57
CA ILE A 196 -20.26 -25.23 -7.57
C ILE A 196 -19.67 -25.62 -8.92
N ASP A 197 -19.99 -26.79 -9.46
CA ASP A 197 -19.47 -27.25 -10.75
C ASP A 197 -19.88 -26.29 -11.89
N LYS A 198 -21.13 -25.83 -11.90
CA LYS A 198 -21.61 -24.84 -12.86
C LYS A 198 -20.88 -23.50 -12.74
N ASP A 199 -20.71 -22.99 -11.51
CA ASP A 199 -20.08 -21.70 -11.26
C ASP A 199 -18.58 -21.74 -11.62
N LEU A 200 -17.90 -22.89 -11.38
CA LEU A 200 -16.50 -23.11 -11.77
C LEU A 200 -16.28 -23.09 -13.29
N ALA A 201 -17.29 -23.46 -14.07
CA ALA A 201 -17.24 -23.41 -15.53
C ALA A 201 -17.54 -22.00 -16.09
N GLY A 202 -17.98 -21.08 -15.26
CA GLY A 202 -18.35 -19.73 -15.67
C GLY A 202 -17.20 -18.72 -15.59
N ASP A 203 -17.33 -17.60 -16.30
CA ASP A 203 -16.32 -16.55 -16.36
C ASP A 203 -16.17 -15.77 -15.05
N GLU A 204 -17.22 -15.69 -14.22
CA GLU A 204 -17.23 -14.89 -12.98
C GLU A 204 -16.13 -15.30 -12.00
N VAL A 205 -15.83 -16.61 -11.91
CA VAL A 205 -14.75 -17.13 -11.05
C VAL A 205 -13.40 -16.60 -11.51
N LYS A 206 -13.14 -16.66 -12.82
CA LYS A 206 -11.90 -16.15 -13.43
C LYS A 206 -11.79 -14.64 -13.21
N VAL A 207 -12.82 -13.89 -13.56
CA VAL A 207 -12.84 -12.41 -13.42
C VAL A 207 -12.66 -11.96 -11.98
N SER A 208 -13.24 -12.69 -11.01
CA SER A 208 -13.06 -12.38 -9.58
C SER A 208 -11.61 -12.50 -9.12
N ILE A 209 -10.91 -13.55 -9.54
CA ILE A 209 -9.51 -13.78 -9.20
C ILE A 209 -8.61 -12.76 -9.90
N GLU A 210 -8.85 -12.51 -11.20
CA GLU A 210 -8.10 -11.52 -11.97
C GLU A 210 -8.24 -10.09 -11.40
N GLU A 211 -9.45 -9.72 -10.93
CA GLU A 211 -9.68 -8.44 -10.24
C GLU A 211 -8.80 -8.31 -9.00
N SER A 212 -8.76 -9.35 -8.16
CA SER A 212 -7.94 -9.36 -6.93
C SER A 212 -6.44 -9.33 -7.25
N LEU A 213 -5.98 -10.12 -8.22
CA LEU A 213 -4.58 -10.16 -8.64
C LEU A 213 -4.12 -8.80 -9.18
N LYS A 214 -4.91 -8.20 -10.08
CA LYS A 214 -4.61 -6.87 -10.64
C LYS A 214 -4.60 -5.79 -9.56
N LEU A 215 -5.52 -5.86 -8.62
CA LEU A 215 -5.57 -4.91 -7.50
C LEU A 215 -4.34 -5.05 -6.61
N ALA A 216 -3.93 -6.27 -6.27
CA ALA A 216 -2.72 -6.55 -5.49
C ALA A 216 -1.46 -6.03 -6.20
N GLU A 217 -1.33 -6.27 -7.52
CA GLU A 217 -0.24 -5.73 -8.35
C GLU A 217 -0.21 -4.19 -8.30
N THR A 218 -1.36 -3.55 -8.51
CA THR A 218 -1.50 -2.08 -8.49
C THR A 218 -1.10 -1.48 -7.14
N LEU A 219 -1.40 -2.19 -6.04
CA LEU A 219 -1.03 -1.81 -4.68
C LEU A 219 0.41 -2.20 -4.31
N GLY A 220 1.15 -2.87 -5.19
CA GLY A 220 2.52 -3.33 -4.95
C GLY A 220 2.63 -4.44 -3.89
N LEU A 221 1.56 -5.23 -3.69
CA LEU A 221 1.56 -6.33 -2.74
C LEU A 221 2.38 -7.50 -3.30
N ASN A 222 3.36 -7.97 -2.54
CA ASN A 222 4.31 -9.00 -2.95
C ASN A 222 4.29 -10.26 -2.07
N GLY A 223 3.31 -10.37 -1.17
CA GLY A 223 3.18 -11.52 -0.27
C GLY A 223 1.85 -11.58 0.44
N THR A 224 1.62 -12.70 1.15
CA THR A 224 0.41 -12.97 1.92
C THR A 224 0.74 -13.35 3.37
N PRO A 225 -0.10 -12.97 4.35
CA PRO A 225 -1.21 -12.06 4.19
C PRO A 225 -0.73 -10.63 3.96
N SER A 226 -1.50 -9.83 3.22
CA SER A 226 -1.32 -8.38 3.14
C SER A 226 -2.65 -7.71 3.45
N TYR A 227 -2.59 -6.61 4.21
CA TYR A 227 -3.78 -5.90 4.67
C TYR A 227 -3.80 -4.47 4.17
N ILE A 228 -5.01 -3.98 3.87
CA ILE A 228 -5.27 -2.56 3.68
C ILE A 228 -6.24 -2.14 4.79
N ILE A 229 -5.82 -1.17 5.61
CA ILE A 229 -6.62 -0.65 6.72
C ILE A 229 -6.62 0.87 6.64
N GLY A 230 -7.77 1.46 6.29
CA GLY A 230 -7.82 2.88 5.96
C GLY A 230 -6.96 3.21 4.74
N SER A 231 -5.90 4.00 4.94
CA SER A 231 -4.92 4.35 3.91
C SER A 231 -3.58 3.62 4.06
N ASP A 232 -3.48 2.67 4.98
CA ASP A 232 -2.23 1.96 5.29
C ASP A 232 -2.19 0.60 4.60
N VAL A 233 -0.99 0.26 4.09
CA VAL A 233 -0.63 -1.09 3.63
C VAL A 233 0.17 -1.77 4.75
N VAL A 234 -0.26 -2.97 5.16
CA VAL A 234 0.42 -3.78 6.17
C VAL A 234 0.75 -5.14 5.57
N ILE A 235 2.01 -5.53 5.57
CA ILE A 235 2.46 -6.78 4.95
C ILE A 235 2.86 -7.79 6.03
N GLY A 236 2.38 -9.02 5.88
CA GLY A 236 2.72 -10.15 6.75
C GLY A 236 1.79 -10.32 7.94
N ALA A 237 1.96 -11.45 8.66
CA ALA A 237 1.21 -11.78 9.86
C ALA A 237 1.79 -10.99 11.07
N VAL A 238 1.34 -9.75 11.22
CA VAL A 238 1.86 -8.79 12.21
C VAL A 238 1.31 -9.01 13.63
N GLY A 239 0.31 -9.88 13.79
CA GLY A 239 -0.32 -10.20 15.06
C GLY A 239 -1.49 -9.29 15.42
N LEU A 240 -2.32 -9.78 16.36
CA LEU A 240 -3.59 -9.17 16.75
C LEU A 240 -3.44 -7.72 17.25
N ASP A 241 -2.47 -7.46 18.14
CA ASP A 241 -2.30 -6.13 18.74
C ASP A 241 -1.91 -5.07 17.71
N ALA A 242 -1.05 -5.43 16.74
CA ALA A 242 -0.70 -4.54 15.65
C ALA A 242 -1.91 -4.24 14.75
N LEU A 243 -2.72 -5.25 14.42
CA LEU A 243 -3.95 -5.06 13.64
C LEU A 243 -4.96 -4.19 14.38
N ARG A 244 -5.18 -4.43 15.70
CA ARG A 244 -6.03 -3.57 16.54
C ARG A 244 -5.57 -2.12 16.54
N SER A 245 -4.27 -1.91 16.71
CA SER A 245 -3.69 -0.56 16.67
C SER A 245 -3.92 0.13 15.33
N LYS A 246 -3.78 -0.59 14.22
CA LYS A 246 -4.03 -0.06 12.88
C LYS A 246 -5.52 0.26 12.64
N VAL A 247 -6.42 -0.58 13.11
CA VAL A 247 -7.86 -0.32 13.07
C VAL A 247 -8.21 0.92 13.90
N SER A 248 -7.68 1.04 15.12
CA SER A 248 -7.88 2.21 15.97
C SER A 248 -7.32 3.47 15.31
N MET A 249 -6.11 3.41 14.75
CA MET A 249 -5.51 4.52 14.04
C MET A 249 -6.38 5.00 12.85
N ALA A 250 -6.91 4.07 12.06
CA ALA A 250 -7.83 4.39 10.96
C ALA A 250 -9.16 5.01 11.46
N ARG A 251 -9.63 4.60 12.65
CA ARG A 251 -10.91 5.04 13.24
C ARG A 251 -10.83 6.42 13.89
N CYS A 252 -9.80 6.68 14.70
CA CYS A 252 -9.73 7.88 15.54
C CYS A 252 -8.37 8.60 15.54
N GLY A 253 -7.42 8.15 14.72
CA GLY A 253 -6.08 8.74 14.63
C GLY A 253 -5.16 8.44 15.82
N LYS A 254 -5.51 7.46 16.66
CA LYS A 254 -4.72 7.03 17.83
C LYS A 254 -4.57 5.51 17.82
N ALA A 255 -3.49 5.01 18.43
CA ALA A 255 -3.23 3.56 18.53
C ALA A 255 -4.29 2.80 19.35
N VAL A 256 -4.98 3.50 20.23
CA VAL A 256 -6.11 3.00 21.03
C VAL A 256 -7.19 4.08 21.03
N CYS A 257 -8.37 3.71 20.64
CA CYS A 257 -9.57 4.54 20.79
C CYS A 257 -10.26 4.17 22.11
#